data_5b586ab01be9b9ea6923d1f29eeb6ee7
#
_entry.id   5b586ab01be9b9ea6923d1f29eeb6ee7
#
_cell.length_a   1.000
_cell.length_b   1.000
_cell.length_c   1.000
_cell.angle_alpha   90.00
_cell.angle_beta   90.00
_cell.angle_gamma   90.00
#
_symmetry.space_group_name_H-M   'P 1'
#
loop_
_entity.id
_entity.type
_entity.pdbx_description
1 polymer ?
#
loop_
_entity_poly.entity_id
_entity_poly.type
_entity_poly.pdbx_seq_one_letter_code
_entity_poly.pdbx_strand_id
1 'polypeptide(L)'
;LKGVLILTLVLSLLGAEVTAGSEVPLKQAPSSEAGDEDLYPVLKLNSLIERANKENHEIVMAKARIESSRYRIPQEGALPDPMVMIGYENEGWNRYTYGEMPGSRWMVSASQTFPWPGKLSLQKKASTKESEAVYELYEKTRLSVIEELKIRYYELYYAWKGLDIIEEKLKLFELIEEIASKRYSSGMASLGDLTMAQTERYMALQERIMLRQKIESLQAMINSLISRDPTLPLGRPEELIPERIEINQESLKNSIEDSPDIKEKKGLLEAKDLKYQKARLEYYPDITLTGTISLKPDPYEDMWGLTVTLNIPLFYRSKQRMAILERSSERDEAYHELEGTRQMVASRILDLLSMIKASEELMELYKKTFIPKAEQSLEANISSYRAGRIELVQVIKALNSLLDYKLMYWFQVAERQKALASLERLIGRPLSSLNEGNR
;
A
#
# COMPACT_ATOMS: atom_id res chain seq x y z
N LEU A 1 32.26 -56.53 6.01
CA LEU A 1 32.12 -56.07 4.61
C LEU A 1 30.69 -55.62 4.26
N LYS A 2 29.62 -56.32 4.67
CA LYS A 2 28.20 -55.94 4.40
C LYS A 2 27.83 -54.59 5.03
N GLY A 3 28.33 -54.23 6.21
CA GLY A 3 28.03 -52.98 6.86
C GLY A 3 28.67 -51.72 6.23
N VAL A 4 29.83 -51.89 5.60
CA VAL A 4 30.53 -50.81 4.87
C VAL A 4 29.86 -50.53 3.54
N LEU A 5 29.32 -51.55 2.88
CA LEU A 5 28.64 -51.41 1.55
C LEU A 5 27.30 -50.63 1.70
N ILE A 6 26.62 -50.74 2.82
CA ILE A 6 25.34 -50.07 3.07
C ILE A 6 25.55 -48.62 3.54
N LEU A 7 26.60 -48.33 4.31
CA LEU A 7 26.98 -46.95 4.64
C LEU A 7 27.35 -46.18 3.35
N THR A 8 28.02 -46.82 2.39
CA THR A 8 28.31 -46.21 1.07
C THR A 8 27.04 -46.07 0.20
N LEU A 9 26.07 -46.97 0.29
CA LEU A 9 24.81 -46.87 -0.46
C LEU A 9 23.91 -45.75 0.13
N VAL A 10 23.87 -45.59 1.46
CA VAL A 10 23.13 -44.50 2.13
C VAL A 10 23.81 -43.15 1.89
N LEU A 11 25.15 -43.12 1.92
CA LEU A 11 25.92 -41.91 1.56
C LEU A 11 25.78 -41.54 0.07
N SER A 12 25.63 -42.51 -0.83
CA SER A 12 25.36 -42.26 -2.27
C SER A 12 23.93 -41.81 -2.54
N LEU A 13 22.95 -42.24 -1.75
CA LEU A 13 21.57 -41.71 -1.79
C LEU A 13 21.43 -40.34 -1.15
N LEU A 14 22.27 -40.00 -0.14
CA LEU A 14 22.39 -38.65 0.43
C LEU A 14 23.28 -37.74 -0.44
N GLY A 15 24.12 -38.32 -1.33
CA GLY A 15 24.95 -37.61 -2.31
C GLY A 15 24.23 -37.26 -3.62
N ALA A 16 22.91 -37.43 -3.72
CA ALA A 16 22.14 -36.69 -4.71
C ALA A 16 22.44 -35.21 -4.46
N GLU A 17 23.18 -34.61 -5.39
CA GLU A 17 23.65 -33.25 -5.38
C GLU A 17 22.62 -32.31 -4.72
N VAL A 18 22.88 -31.94 -3.47
CA VAL A 18 22.44 -30.63 -3.00
C VAL A 18 23.23 -29.65 -3.85
N THR A 19 22.76 -29.43 -5.07
CA THR A 19 23.14 -28.22 -5.80
C THR A 19 22.75 -27.10 -4.84
N ALA A 20 23.77 -26.56 -4.17
CA ALA A 20 23.64 -25.36 -3.37
C ALA A 20 22.80 -24.41 -4.19
N GLY A 21 21.61 -24.11 -3.68
CA GLY A 21 20.63 -23.30 -4.41
C GLY A 21 21.39 -22.13 -4.96
N SER A 22 21.36 -21.95 -6.27
CA SER A 22 21.94 -20.79 -6.92
C SER A 22 21.48 -19.58 -6.11
N GLU A 23 22.39 -18.86 -5.51
CA GLU A 23 22.12 -17.59 -4.86
C GLU A 23 21.27 -16.80 -5.85
N VAL A 24 20.00 -16.63 -5.55
CA VAL A 24 19.13 -15.77 -6.34
C VAL A 24 19.75 -14.38 -6.16
N PRO A 25 20.38 -13.81 -7.19
CA PRO A 25 21.04 -12.53 -7.04
C PRO A 25 19.99 -11.53 -6.57
N LEU A 26 20.23 -10.87 -5.45
CA LEU A 26 19.46 -9.71 -5.05
C LEU A 26 19.42 -8.79 -6.27
N LYS A 27 18.23 -8.62 -6.87
CA LYS A 27 18.02 -7.68 -7.96
C LYS A 27 18.46 -6.31 -7.42
N GLN A 28 19.64 -5.87 -7.83
CA GLN A 28 20.08 -4.51 -7.57
C GLN A 28 19.02 -3.57 -8.16
N ALA A 29 18.64 -2.58 -7.37
CA ALA A 29 17.77 -1.52 -7.85
C ALA A 29 18.38 -0.94 -9.14
N PRO A 30 17.60 -0.72 -10.20
CA PRO A 30 18.11 -0.11 -11.41
C PRO A 30 18.70 1.27 -11.06
N SER A 31 19.93 1.54 -11.48
CA SER A 31 20.58 2.83 -11.36
C SER A 31 19.78 3.86 -12.16
N SER A 32 19.20 4.84 -11.45
CA SER A 32 18.24 5.81 -11.96
C SER A 32 18.90 7.00 -12.67
N GLU A 33 19.60 6.78 -13.78
CA GLU A 33 20.14 7.91 -14.58
C GLU A 33 19.38 8.19 -15.89
N ALA A 34 18.39 7.40 -16.27
CA ALA A 34 17.66 7.58 -17.50
C ALA A 34 16.23 8.06 -17.20
N GLY A 35 15.90 9.34 -17.43
CA GLY A 35 14.54 9.81 -17.48
C GLY A 35 14.18 11.06 -16.66
N ASP A 36 15.13 11.90 -16.25
CA ASP A 36 14.82 13.14 -15.50
C ASP A 36 14.29 14.28 -16.42
N GLU A 37 14.41 14.16 -17.74
CA GLU A 37 13.94 15.16 -18.69
C GLU A 37 12.40 15.38 -18.64
N ASP A 38 11.64 14.35 -18.29
CA ASP A 38 10.16 14.44 -18.18
C ASP A 38 9.67 15.11 -16.88
N LEU A 39 10.57 15.37 -15.93
CA LEU A 39 10.23 15.97 -14.62
C LEU A 39 10.59 17.47 -14.54
N TYR A 40 11.22 18.02 -15.58
CA TYR A 40 11.62 19.41 -15.68
C TYR A 40 11.61 19.89 -17.14
N PRO A 41 11.18 21.14 -17.49
CA PRO A 41 10.70 22.20 -16.59
C PRO A 41 9.25 22.04 -16.12
N VAL A 42 8.43 21.20 -16.79
CA VAL A 42 7.01 20.98 -16.45
C VAL A 42 6.83 19.59 -15.89
N LEU A 43 6.29 19.52 -14.68
CA LEU A 43 6.05 18.27 -13.96
C LEU A 43 4.71 17.67 -14.37
N LYS A 44 4.73 16.51 -15.04
CA LYS A 44 3.54 15.77 -15.44
C LYS A 44 3.19 14.68 -14.43
N LEU A 45 1.92 14.63 -14.04
CA LEU A 45 1.43 13.65 -13.07
C LEU A 45 1.60 12.20 -13.57
N ASN A 46 1.33 11.94 -14.84
CA ASN A 46 1.43 10.59 -15.40
C ASN A 46 2.86 10.03 -15.36
N SER A 47 3.87 10.86 -15.65
CA SER A 47 5.28 10.45 -15.56
C SER A 47 5.68 10.07 -14.13
N LEU A 48 5.17 10.82 -13.13
CA LEU A 48 5.36 10.50 -11.71
C LEU A 48 4.70 9.16 -11.33
N ILE A 49 3.47 8.92 -11.80
CA ILE A 49 2.74 7.67 -11.53
C ILE A 49 3.46 6.46 -12.14
N GLU A 50 3.94 6.58 -13.38
CA GLU A 50 4.68 5.52 -14.04
C GLU A 50 5.98 5.19 -13.30
N ARG A 51 6.71 6.22 -12.86
CA ARG A 51 7.94 6.05 -12.11
C ARG A 51 7.69 5.43 -10.74
N ALA A 52 6.68 5.92 -9.99
CA ALA A 52 6.28 5.33 -8.72
C ALA A 52 5.92 3.84 -8.86
N ASN A 53 5.16 3.45 -9.89
CA ASN A 53 4.81 2.05 -10.14
C ASN A 53 6.02 1.14 -10.40
N LYS A 54 7.12 1.69 -10.90
CA LYS A 54 8.34 0.93 -11.22
C LYS A 54 9.34 0.90 -10.06
N GLU A 55 9.51 2.02 -9.38
CA GLU A 55 10.67 2.28 -8.50
C GLU A 55 10.28 2.40 -7.02
N ASN A 56 9.02 2.66 -6.68
CA ASN A 56 8.61 2.83 -5.29
C ASN A 56 8.83 1.54 -4.49
N HIS A 57 9.56 1.66 -3.38
CA HIS A 57 9.99 0.51 -2.57
C HIS A 57 8.81 -0.24 -1.91
N GLU A 58 7.72 0.44 -1.56
CA GLU A 58 6.53 -0.21 -1.00
C GLU A 58 5.84 -1.08 -2.04
N ILE A 59 5.73 -0.61 -3.29
CA ILE A 59 5.17 -1.37 -4.40
C ILE A 59 6.07 -2.57 -4.74
N VAL A 60 7.39 -2.38 -4.80
CA VAL A 60 8.36 -3.46 -5.05
C VAL A 60 8.31 -4.51 -3.93
N MET A 61 8.26 -4.08 -2.67
CA MET A 61 8.10 -4.97 -1.51
C MET A 61 6.79 -5.77 -1.59
N ALA A 62 5.68 -5.12 -1.95
CA ALA A 62 4.39 -5.79 -2.09
C ALA A 62 4.40 -6.82 -3.25
N LYS A 63 5.10 -6.55 -4.36
CA LYS A 63 5.34 -7.54 -5.43
C LYS A 63 6.12 -8.76 -4.94
N ALA A 64 7.17 -8.55 -4.16
CA ALA A 64 7.94 -9.66 -3.58
C ALA A 64 7.08 -10.53 -2.64
N ARG A 65 6.14 -9.92 -1.91
CA ARG A 65 5.18 -10.65 -1.07
C ARG A 65 4.25 -11.55 -1.89
N ILE A 66 3.80 -11.10 -3.09
CA ILE A 66 3.01 -11.95 -3.99
C ILE A 66 3.83 -13.17 -4.41
N GLU A 67 5.07 -12.98 -4.84
CA GLU A 67 5.94 -14.09 -5.25
C GLU A 67 6.15 -15.07 -4.09
N SER A 68 6.46 -14.58 -2.90
CA SER A 68 6.58 -15.40 -1.69
C SER A 68 5.31 -16.20 -1.41
N SER A 69 4.14 -15.57 -1.48
CA SER A 69 2.86 -16.26 -1.25
C SER A 69 2.57 -17.34 -2.30
N ARG A 70 2.93 -17.10 -3.55
CA ARG A 70 2.79 -18.09 -4.64
C ARG A 70 3.68 -19.30 -4.44
N TYR A 71 4.93 -19.12 -4.00
CA TYR A 71 5.86 -20.21 -3.70
C TYR A 71 5.42 -21.04 -2.49
N ARG A 72 4.60 -20.50 -1.60
CA ARG A 72 4.02 -21.22 -0.48
C ARG A 72 2.93 -22.22 -0.90
N ILE A 73 2.18 -21.95 -1.96
CA ILE A 73 1.06 -22.81 -2.42
C ILE A 73 1.49 -24.25 -2.67
N PRO A 74 2.54 -24.54 -3.47
CA PRO A 74 2.97 -25.93 -3.68
C PRO A 74 3.49 -26.59 -2.38
N GLN A 75 4.16 -25.83 -1.49
CA GLN A 75 4.65 -26.35 -0.21
C GLN A 75 3.52 -26.85 0.69
N GLU A 76 2.44 -26.08 0.80
CA GLU A 76 1.26 -26.44 1.61
C GLU A 76 0.45 -27.60 1.02
N GLY A 77 0.64 -27.94 -0.25
CA GLY A 77 0.01 -29.08 -0.91
C GLY A 77 0.89 -30.32 -1.01
N ALA A 78 2.16 -30.21 -0.62
CA ALA A 78 3.11 -31.31 -0.69
C ALA A 78 2.90 -32.34 0.45
N LEU A 79 3.28 -33.57 0.18
CA LEU A 79 3.39 -34.56 1.23
C LEU A 79 4.50 -34.17 2.21
N PRO A 80 4.37 -34.50 3.51
CA PRO A 80 5.49 -34.39 4.45
C PRO A 80 6.71 -35.15 3.93
N ASP A 81 7.91 -34.66 4.25
CA ASP A 81 9.14 -35.29 3.80
C ASP A 81 9.24 -36.74 4.33
N PRO A 82 9.77 -37.68 3.54
CA PRO A 82 10.04 -39.02 4.00
C PRO A 82 11.13 -38.98 5.07
N MET A 83 10.94 -39.75 6.13
CA MET A 83 11.93 -39.87 7.21
C MET A 83 12.73 -41.15 7.03
N VAL A 84 14.05 -41.04 7.11
CA VAL A 84 14.96 -42.19 7.17
C VAL A 84 15.53 -42.30 8.59
N MET A 85 15.44 -43.50 9.14
CA MET A 85 15.96 -43.79 10.47
C MET A 85 16.99 -44.92 10.37
N ILE A 86 18.14 -44.71 11.01
CA ILE A 86 19.17 -45.72 11.18
C ILE A 86 19.29 -45.95 12.66
N GLY A 87 19.17 -47.20 13.07
CA GLY A 87 19.22 -47.60 14.47
C GLY A 87 20.01 -48.88 14.68
N TYR A 88 20.48 -49.07 15.89
CA TYR A 88 21.06 -50.32 16.35
C TYR A 88 20.30 -50.78 17.59
N GLU A 89 19.91 -52.05 17.57
CA GLU A 89 19.27 -52.72 18.71
C GLU A 89 20.25 -53.79 19.25
N ASN A 90 20.53 -53.70 20.56
CA ASN A 90 21.47 -54.55 21.26
C ASN A 90 20.69 -55.48 22.20
N GLU A 91 20.87 -56.77 22.08
CA GLU A 91 20.32 -57.75 23.01
C GLU A 91 21.27 -57.83 24.24
N GLY A 92 20.79 -57.34 25.40
CA GLY A 92 21.58 -57.25 26.62
C GLY A 92 22.12 -55.84 26.91
N TRP A 93 22.45 -55.59 28.19
CA TRP A 93 22.83 -54.26 28.68
C TRP A 93 24.33 -54.04 28.84
N ASN A 94 25.09 -55.15 29.09
CA ASN A 94 26.45 -55.02 29.60
C ASN A 94 27.54 -54.93 28.55
N ARG A 95 27.29 -55.28 27.31
CA ARG A 95 28.26 -55.30 26.21
C ARG A 95 27.60 -55.21 24.82
N TYR A 96 28.39 -54.86 23.81
CA TYR A 96 27.98 -54.92 22.40
C TYR A 96 27.90 -56.41 21.98
N THR A 97 26.75 -56.82 21.52
CA THR A 97 26.45 -58.25 21.26
C THR A 97 26.14 -58.55 19.76
N TYR A 98 26.51 -57.65 18.85
CA TYR A 98 26.37 -57.90 17.41
C TYR A 98 27.23 -59.09 16.94
N GLY A 99 26.62 -60.10 16.39
CA GLY A 99 27.31 -61.36 16.01
C GLY A 99 27.28 -62.43 17.09
N GLU A 100 26.88 -62.15 18.32
CA GLU A 100 26.82 -63.06 19.43
C GLU A 100 25.38 -63.45 19.80
N MET A 101 24.46 -62.48 19.71
CA MET A 101 23.08 -62.65 20.12
C MET A 101 22.12 -62.46 18.93
N PRO A 102 21.08 -63.29 18.78
CA PRO A 102 20.17 -63.28 17.60
C PRO A 102 19.29 -62.01 17.54
N GLY A 103 19.09 -61.32 18.65
CA GLY A 103 18.31 -60.06 18.72
C GLY A 103 19.10 -58.81 18.37
N SER A 104 20.46 -58.91 18.35
CA SER A 104 21.30 -57.73 18.04
C SER A 104 21.35 -57.49 16.51
N ARG A 105 20.96 -56.30 16.11
CA ARG A 105 20.78 -55.95 14.67
C ARG A 105 20.95 -54.47 14.39
N TRP A 106 21.41 -54.16 13.23
CA TRP A 106 21.27 -52.84 12.65
C TRP A 106 19.96 -52.71 11.88
N MET A 107 19.27 -51.60 12.02
CA MET A 107 18.02 -51.32 11.34
C MET A 107 18.14 -50.09 10.48
N VAL A 108 17.64 -50.15 9.27
CA VAL A 108 17.43 -49.03 8.40
C VAL A 108 15.94 -49.00 8.04
N SER A 109 15.26 -47.92 8.33
CA SER A 109 13.86 -47.77 7.97
C SER A 109 13.62 -46.46 7.24
N ALA A 110 12.69 -46.52 6.29
CA ALA A 110 12.16 -45.36 5.60
C ALA A 110 10.65 -45.26 5.84
N SER A 111 10.17 -44.11 6.23
CA SER A 111 8.76 -43.88 6.52
C SER A 111 8.20 -42.69 5.75
N GLN A 112 6.97 -42.84 5.24
CA GLN A 112 6.22 -41.79 4.57
C GLN A 112 4.86 -41.65 5.26
N THR A 113 4.53 -40.41 5.62
CA THR A 113 3.22 -40.06 6.16
C THR A 113 2.31 -39.57 5.04
N PHE A 114 1.11 -40.12 5.02
CA PHE A 114 0.03 -39.75 4.12
C PHE A 114 -1.10 -39.15 4.96
N PRO A 115 -1.24 -37.82 4.98
CA PRO A 115 -2.37 -37.17 5.62
C PRO A 115 -3.70 -37.67 5.03
N TRP A 116 -4.75 -37.67 5.87
CA TRP A 116 -6.07 -38.11 5.41
C TRP A 116 -6.48 -37.39 4.12
N PRO A 117 -7.10 -38.07 3.18
CA PRO A 117 -7.53 -37.51 1.91
C PRO A 117 -8.34 -36.23 2.08
N GLY A 118 -7.97 -35.19 1.36
CA GLY A 118 -8.58 -33.86 1.43
C GLY A 118 -7.83 -32.85 2.31
N LYS A 119 -7.07 -33.26 3.35
CA LYS A 119 -6.32 -32.34 4.21
C LYS A 119 -5.35 -31.45 3.40
N LEU A 120 -4.47 -32.05 2.61
CA LEU A 120 -3.50 -31.32 1.77
C LEU A 120 -4.18 -30.48 0.69
N SER A 121 -5.26 -31.03 0.07
CA SER A 121 -6.02 -30.28 -0.92
C SER A 121 -6.66 -29.01 -0.35
N LEU A 122 -7.28 -29.10 0.83
CA LEU A 122 -7.86 -27.95 1.52
C LEU A 122 -6.78 -26.96 1.96
N GLN A 123 -5.64 -27.44 2.45
CA GLN A 123 -4.49 -26.61 2.81
C GLN A 123 -3.96 -25.83 1.61
N LYS A 124 -3.77 -26.49 0.47
CA LYS A 124 -3.36 -25.87 -0.79
C LYS A 124 -4.37 -24.81 -1.25
N LYS A 125 -5.67 -25.14 -1.21
CA LYS A 125 -6.74 -24.20 -1.58
C LYS A 125 -6.77 -22.97 -0.63
N ALA A 126 -6.60 -23.19 0.66
CA ALA A 126 -6.52 -22.08 1.64
C ALA A 126 -5.34 -21.16 1.33
N SER A 127 -4.15 -21.74 1.09
CA SER A 127 -2.96 -20.97 0.69
C SER A 127 -3.15 -20.25 -0.66
N THR A 128 -3.92 -20.83 -1.60
CA THR A 128 -4.28 -20.16 -2.85
C THR A 128 -5.13 -18.91 -2.57
N LYS A 129 -6.14 -19.03 -1.71
CA LYS A 129 -7.00 -17.89 -1.32
C LYS A 129 -6.24 -16.81 -0.53
N GLU A 130 -5.32 -17.22 0.32
CA GLU A 130 -4.39 -16.28 0.99
C GLU A 130 -3.51 -15.54 -0.04
N SER A 131 -3.01 -16.23 -1.06
CA SER A 131 -2.21 -15.62 -2.12
C SER A 131 -3.02 -14.66 -3.00
N GLU A 132 -4.30 -14.95 -3.26
CA GLU A 132 -5.23 -14.05 -3.92
C GLU A 132 -5.47 -12.78 -3.06
N ALA A 133 -5.65 -12.93 -1.75
CA ALA A 133 -5.78 -11.81 -0.83
C ALA A 133 -4.49 -10.96 -0.76
N VAL A 134 -3.30 -11.57 -0.82
CA VAL A 134 -2.02 -10.86 -0.91
C VAL A 134 -1.90 -10.07 -2.21
N TYR A 135 -2.45 -10.57 -3.32
CA TYR A 135 -2.52 -9.83 -4.58
C TYR A 135 -3.41 -8.58 -4.44
N GLU A 136 -4.59 -8.70 -3.84
CA GLU A 136 -5.47 -7.54 -3.60
C GLU A 136 -4.82 -6.53 -2.62
N LEU A 137 -4.07 -7.02 -1.63
CA LEU A 137 -3.27 -6.15 -0.75
C LEU A 137 -2.17 -5.40 -1.52
N TYR A 138 -1.55 -6.03 -2.53
CA TYR A 138 -0.63 -5.34 -3.43
C TYR A 138 -1.33 -4.23 -4.22
N GLU A 139 -2.49 -4.50 -4.83
CA GLU A 139 -3.26 -3.50 -5.56
C GLU A 139 -3.68 -2.33 -4.65
N LYS A 140 -4.12 -2.62 -3.43
CA LYS A 140 -4.40 -1.61 -2.40
C LYS A 140 -3.15 -0.76 -2.08
N THR A 141 -1.99 -1.37 -1.87
CA THR A 141 -0.73 -0.67 -1.59
C THR A 141 -0.34 0.22 -2.78
N ARG A 142 -0.40 -0.31 -3.99
CA ARG A 142 -0.10 0.42 -5.23
C ARG A 142 -0.99 1.64 -5.39
N LEU A 143 -2.29 1.47 -5.21
CA LEU A 143 -3.27 2.57 -5.31
C LEU A 143 -3.10 3.58 -4.17
N SER A 144 -2.73 3.15 -2.97
CA SER A 144 -2.44 4.07 -1.85
C SER A 144 -1.21 4.94 -2.11
N VAL A 145 -0.14 4.37 -2.69
CA VAL A 145 1.05 5.13 -3.11
C VAL A 145 0.69 6.14 -4.20
N ILE A 146 -0.14 5.74 -5.18
CA ILE A 146 -0.61 6.63 -6.25
C ILE A 146 -1.51 7.74 -5.68
N GLU A 147 -2.40 7.43 -4.75
CA GLU A 147 -3.24 8.40 -4.04
C GLU A 147 -2.37 9.44 -3.32
N GLU A 148 -1.40 8.99 -2.52
CA GLU A 148 -0.51 9.90 -1.81
C GLU A 148 0.31 10.77 -2.77
N LEU A 149 0.82 10.20 -3.86
CA LEU A 149 1.52 10.94 -4.90
C LEU A 149 0.63 12.03 -5.52
N LYS A 150 -0.62 11.71 -5.86
CA LYS A 150 -1.61 12.67 -6.38
C LYS A 150 -1.90 13.77 -5.37
N ILE A 151 -2.09 13.43 -4.09
CA ILE A 151 -2.33 14.39 -3.02
C ILE A 151 -1.15 15.37 -2.93
N ARG A 152 0.10 14.89 -2.88
CA ARG A 152 1.29 15.74 -2.81
C ARG A 152 1.46 16.58 -4.07
N TYR A 153 1.13 16.06 -5.24
CA TYR A 153 1.15 16.78 -6.50
C TYR A 153 0.16 17.95 -6.50
N TYR A 154 -1.08 17.74 -6.03
CA TYR A 154 -2.09 18.80 -5.98
C TYR A 154 -1.82 19.81 -4.85
N GLU A 155 -1.20 19.40 -3.76
CA GLU A 155 -0.68 20.32 -2.74
C GLU A 155 0.45 21.18 -3.31
N LEU A 156 1.37 20.61 -4.08
CA LEU A 156 2.44 21.32 -4.77
C LEU A 156 1.86 22.32 -5.79
N TYR A 157 0.87 21.90 -6.55
CA TYR A 157 0.16 22.78 -7.47
C TYR A 157 -0.46 24.00 -6.76
N TYR A 158 -1.17 23.74 -5.66
CA TYR A 158 -1.75 24.81 -4.85
C TYR A 158 -0.68 25.75 -4.28
N ALA A 159 0.44 25.24 -3.80
CA ALA A 159 1.54 26.04 -3.27
C ALA A 159 2.16 26.95 -4.35
N TRP A 160 2.30 26.47 -5.59
CA TRP A 160 2.75 27.29 -6.73
C TRP A 160 1.75 28.39 -7.09
N LYS A 161 0.43 28.08 -7.11
CA LYS A 161 -0.61 29.08 -7.29
C LYS A 161 -0.63 30.12 -6.18
N GLY A 162 -0.40 29.68 -4.93
CA GLY A 162 -0.21 30.56 -3.80
C GLY A 162 0.97 31.51 -4.01
N LEU A 163 2.11 30.98 -4.48
CA LEU A 163 3.29 31.80 -4.76
C LEU A 163 3.03 32.86 -5.82
N ASP A 164 2.32 32.52 -6.92
CA ASP A 164 1.91 33.49 -7.95
C ASP A 164 1.05 34.63 -7.36
N ILE A 165 0.09 34.28 -6.50
CA ILE A 165 -0.79 35.25 -5.83
C ILE A 165 -0.01 36.14 -4.87
N ILE A 166 0.95 35.60 -4.13
CA ILE A 166 1.82 36.40 -3.23
C ILE A 166 2.74 37.33 -4.03
N GLU A 167 3.22 36.92 -5.19
CA GLU A 167 3.99 37.79 -6.07
C GLU A 167 3.12 38.94 -6.66
N GLU A 168 1.85 38.67 -6.98
CA GLU A 168 0.87 39.70 -7.31
C GLU A 168 0.63 40.64 -6.12
N LYS A 169 0.46 40.09 -4.91
CA LYS A 169 0.30 40.83 -3.65
C LYS A 169 1.47 41.81 -3.41
N LEU A 170 2.69 41.37 -3.60
CA LEU A 170 3.88 42.16 -3.43
C LEU A 170 3.91 43.37 -4.39
N LYS A 171 3.61 43.16 -5.66
CA LYS A 171 3.54 44.24 -6.68
C LYS A 171 2.47 45.28 -6.33
N LEU A 172 1.32 44.81 -5.85
CA LEU A 172 0.22 45.71 -5.44
C LEU A 172 0.60 46.51 -4.16
N PHE A 173 1.28 45.89 -3.19
CA PHE A 173 1.76 46.62 -2.02
C PHE A 173 2.89 47.60 -2.36
N GLU A 174 3.78 47.34 -3.31
CA GLU A 174 4.75 48.28 -3.82
C GLU A 174 4.06 49.53 -4.41
N LEU A 175 3.00 49.32 -5.21
CA LEU A 175 2.20 50.45 -5.74
C LEU A 175 1.48 51.24 -4.62
N ILE A 176 0.90 50.55 -3.64
CA ILE A 176 0.22 51.20 -2.50
C ILE A 176 1.22 51.98 -1.66
N GLU A 177 2.41 51.46 -1.38
CA GLU A 177 3.50 52.11 -0.67
C GLU A 177 3.94 53.39 -1.41
N GLU A 178 4.10 53.32 -2.75
CA GLU A 178 4.42 54.50 -3.57
C GLU A 178 3.35 55.60 -3.45
N ILE A 179 2.07 55.22 -3.53
CA ILE A 179 0.95 56.17 -3.40
C ILE A 179 0.96 56.78 -1.98
N ALA A 180 1.12 55.97 -0.92
CA ALA A 180 1.15 56.45 0.46
C ALA A 180 2.34 57.38 0.71
N SER A 181 3.52 57.07 0.17
CA SER A 181 4.72 57.92 0.24
C SER A 181 4.52 59.29 -0.43
N LYS A 182 3.94 59.31 -1.65
CA LYS A 182 3.64 60.57 -2.34
C LYS A 182 2.61 61.42 -1.59
N ARG A 183 1.61 60.80 -0.99
CA ARG A 183 0.60 61.50 -0.18
C ARG A 183 1.17 62.01 1.14
N TYR A 184 2.04 61.25 1.79
CA TYR A 184 2.74 61.68 3.01
C TYR A 184 3.64 62.90 2.73
N SER A 185 4.45 62.87 1.66
CA SER A 185 5.34 63.97 1.28
C SER A 185 4.57 65.25 0.90
N SER A 186 3.34 65.14 0.45
CA SER A 186 2.45 66.29 0.17
C SER A 186 1.59 66.72 1.39
N GLY A 187 1.77 66.09 2.55
CA GLY A 187 1.00 66.36 3.76
C GLY A 187 -0.46 65.84 3.72
N MET A 188 -0.81 64.97 2.75
CA MET A 188 -2.16 64.44 2.57
C MET A 188 -2.40 63.10 3.21
N ALA A 189 -1.38 62.48 3.79
CA ALA A 189 -1.47 61.19 4.49
C ALA A 189 -0.60 61.22 5.77
N SER A 190 -0.89 60.35 6.71
CA SER A 190 -0.12 60.21 7.96
C SER A 190 1.13 59.31 7.73
N LEU A 191 2.12 59.44 8.62
CA LEU A 191 3.24 58.52 8.68
C LEU A 191 2.74 57.08 8.95
N GLY A 192 1.63 56.96 9.73
CA GLY A 192 0.98 55.70 10.00
C GLY A 192 0.51 54.95 8.74
N ASP A 193 -0.01 55.67 7.74
CA ASP A 193 -0.40 55.05 6.47
C ASP A 193 0.81 54.48 5.73
N LEU A 194 1.90 55.23 5.64
CA LEU A 194 3.14 54.76 5.00
C LEU A 194 3.72 53.54 5.70
N THR A 195 3.86 53.59 7.03
CA THR A 195 4.40 52.45 7.81
C THR A 195 3.49 51.24 7.75
N MET A 196 2.16 51.42 7.68
CA MET A 196 1.21 50.32 7.50
C MET A 196 1.43 49.62 6.15
N ALA A 197 1.54 50.38 5.04
CA ALA A 197 1.81 49.83 3.72
C ALA A 197 3.12 49.02 3.65
N GLN A 198 4.19 49.56 4.31
CA GLN A 198 5.48 48.87 4.42
C GLN A 198 5.38 47.58 5.22
N THR A 199 4.67 47.63 6.36
CA THR A 199 4.46 46.42 7.19
C THR A 199 3.75 45.32 6.42
N GLU A 200 2.67 45.63 5.70
CA GLU A 200 1.95 44.67 4.89
C GLU A 200 2.82 44.07 3.77
N ARG A 201 3.67 44.88 3.14
CA ARG A 201 4.65 44.37 2.17
C ARG A 201 5.64 43.38 2.82
N TYR A 202 6.16 43.69 4.01
CA TYR A 202 7.05 42.77 4.73
C TYR A 202 6.34 41.50 5.16
N MET A 203 5.05 41.55 5.53
CA MET A 203 4.24 40.35 5.81
C MET A 203 4.08 39.49 4.56
N ALA A 204 3.85 40.07 3.38
CA ALA A 204 3.80 39.34 2.11
C ALA A 204 5.15 38.72 1.76
N LEU A 205 6.28 39.37 2.06
CA LEU A 205 7.62 38.78 1.91
C LEU A 205 7.82 37.56 2.82
N GLN A 206 7.35 37.63 4.07
CA GLN A 206 7.37 36.48 4.99
C GLN A 206 6.54 35.32 4.43
N GLU A 207 5.31 35.59 3.98
CA GLU A 207 4.44 34.54 3.35
C GLU A 207 5.12 33.89 2.14
N ARG A 208 5.81 34.65 1.30
CA ARG A 208 6.60 34.13 0.16
C ARG A 208 7.68 33.17 0.60
N ILE A 209 8.44 33.50 1.67
CA ILE A 209 9.49 32.63 2.20
C ILE A 209 8.89 31.30 2.69
N MET A 210 7.78 31.37 3.42
CA MET A 210 7.09 30.18 3.93
C MET A 210 6.57 29.29 2.79
N LEU A 211 6.02 29.88 1.72
CA LEU A 211 5.54 29.13 0.56
C LEU A 211 6.67 28.46 -0.21
N ARG A 212 7.83 29.11 -0.37
CA ARG A 212 9.01 28.50 -0.99
C ARG A 212 9.50 27.29 -0.18
N GLN A 213 9.60 27.43 1.13
CA GLN A 213 9.93 26.30 2.01
C GLN A 213 8.91 25.15 1.86
N LYS A 214 7.61 25.47 1.77
CA LYS A 214 6.56 24.45 1.57
C LYS A 214 6.70 23.73 0.22
N ILE A 215 7.04 24.46 -0.86
CA ILE A 215 7.31 23.88 -2.18
C ILE A 215 8.49 22.93 -2.12
N GLU A 216 9.62 23.33 -1.54
CA GLU A 216 10.80 22.47 -1.38
C GLU A 216 10.47 21.21 -0.59
N SER A 217 9.73 21.33 0.51
CA SER A 217 9.28 20.18 1.31
C SER A 217 8.42 19.21 0.50
N LEU A 218 7.45 19.72 -0.28
CA LEU A 218 6.58 18.90 -1.11
C LEU A 218 7.34 18.22 -2.26
N GLN A 219 8.31 18.90 -2.86
CA GLN A 219 9.20 18.31 -3.86
C GLN A 219 10.01 17.14 -3.29
N ALA A 220 10.57 17.31 -2.07
CA ALA A 220 11.28 16.23 -1.39
C ALA A 220 10.38 15.02 -1.10
N MET A 221 9.11 15.25 -0.68
CA MET A 221 8.14 14.19 -0.45
C MET A 221 7.79 13.44 -1.76
N ILE A 222 7.57 14.16 -2.86
CA ILE A 222 7.29 13.56 -4.17
C ILE A 222 8.49 12.74 -4.64
N ASN A 223 9.72 13.28 -4.52
CA ASN A 223 10.93 12.56 -4.86
C ASN A 223 11.06 11.25 -4.07
N SER A 224 10.75 11.27 -2.78
CA SER A 224 10.75 10.06 -1.94
C SER A 224 9.74 9.01 -2.46
N LEU A 225 8.53 9.42 -2.86
CA LEU A 225 7.51 8.52 -3.38
C LEU A 225 7.90 7.85 -4.72
N ILE A 226 8.75 8.51 -5.51
CA ILE A 226 9.28 7.97 -6.77
C ILE A 226 10.70 7.38 -6.61
N SER A 227 11.16 7.17 -5.37
CA SER A 227 12.50 6.63 -5.05
C SER A 227 13.66 7.40 -5.69
N ARG A 228 13.52 8.73 -5.78
CA ARG A 228 14.53 9.67 -6.27
C ARG A 228 15.18 10.42 -5.11
N ASP A 229 16.41 10.92 -5.29
CA ASP A 229 17.06 11.74 -4.27
C ASP A 229 16.16 12.93 -3.88
N PRO A 230 15.81 13.09 -2.58
CA PRO A 230 14.93 14.15 -2.11
C PRO A 230 15.42 15.58 -2.38
N THR A 231 16.73 15.76 -2.59
CA THR A 231 17.34 17.08 -2.80
C THR A 231 17.26 17.57 -4.25
N LEU A 232 16.89 16.69 -5.19
CA LEU A 232 16.82 17.05 -6.60
C LEU A 232 15.58 17.92 -6.88
N PRO A 233 15.71 18.97 -7.70
CA PRO A 233 14.58 19.83 -8.03
C PRO A 233 13.55 19.10 -8.89
N LEU A 234 12.29 19.48 -8.73
CA LEU A 234 11.19 19.12 -9.62
C LEU A 234 10.68 20.36 -10.34
N GLY A 235 10.19 20.15 -11.55
CA GLY A 235 9.54 21.21 -12.32
C GLY A 235 8.24 21.71 -11.67
N ARG A 236 7.67 22.75 -12.28
CA ARG A 236 6.36 23.25 -11.89
C ARG A 236 5.27 22.31 -12.40
N PRO A 237 4.26 21.96 -11.59
CA PRO A 237 3.14 21.14 -12.05
C PRO A 237 2.44 21.73 -13.28
N GLU A 238 1.98 20.84 -14.17
CA GLU A 238 1.22 21.23 -15.36
C GLU A 238 -0.06 22.00 -14.99
N GLU A 239 -0.49 22.93 -15.85
CA GLU A 239 -1.71 23.72 -15.60
C GLU A 239 -2.95 22.82 -15.60
N LEU A 240 -3.72 22.90 -14.52
CA LEU A 240 -4.94 22.11 -14.36
C LEU A 240 -6.12 22.89 -14.94
N ILE A 241 -6.84 22.24 -15.86
CA ILE A 241 -8.15 22.71 -16.31
C ILE A 241 -9.17 21.87 -15.53
N PRO A 242 -9.92 22.46 -14.57
CA PRO A 242 -10.92 21.73 -13.82
C PRO A 242 -12.10 21.35 -14.71
N GLU A 243 -12.10 20.12 -15.19
CA GLU A 243 -13.23 19.57 -15.93
C GLU A 243 -14.30 19.07 -14.96
N ARG A 244 -15.58 19.28 -15.30
CA ARG A 244 -16.68 18.74 -14.51
C ARG A 244 -16.82 17.26 -14.81
N ILE A 245 -16.64 16.42 -13.78
CA ILE A 245 -16.81 14.97 -13.90
C ILE A 245 -18.23 14.65 -13.40
N GLU A 246 -19.08 14.15 -14.27
CA GLU A 246 -20.38 13.62 -13.87
C GLU A 246 -20.17 12.23 -13.26
N ILE A 247 -20.35 12.14 -11.95
CA ILE A 247 -20.22 10.89 -11.21
C ILE A 247 -21.61 10.28 -11.05
N ASN A 248 -21.85 9.14 -11.70
CA ASN A 248 -23.08 8.38 -11.52
C ASN A 248 -23.05 7.62 -10.18
N GLN A 249 -23.89 8.02 -9.24
CA GLN A 249 -23.96 7.40 -7.90
C GLN A 249 -24.35 5.92 -7.94
N GLU A 250 -25.15 5.48 -8.92
CA GLU A 250 -25.56 4.08 -9.07
C GLU A 250 -24.41 3.20 -9.53
N SER A 251 -23.61 3.68 -10.49
CA SER A 251 -22.38 3.01 -10.95
C SER A 251 -21.35 2.88 -9.81
N LEU A 252 -21.27 3.88 -8.94
CA LEU A 252 -20.40 3.84 -7.75
C LEU A 252 -20.85 2.81 -6.71
N LYS A 253 -22.12 2.69 -6.44
CA LYS A 253 -22.64 1.66 -5.51
C LYS A 253 -22.29 0.25 -6.00
N ASN A 254 -22.41 0.01 -7.29
CA ASN A 254 -22.04 -1.28 -7.90
C ASN A 254 -20.53 -1.53 -7.86
N SER A 255 -19.72 -0.47 -7.81
CA SER A 255 -18.25 -0.56 -7.76
C SER A 255 -17.68 -0.79 -6.35
N ILE A 256 -18.52 -0.74 -5.29
CA ILE A 256 -18.05 -0.98 -3.91
C ILE A 256 -17.42 -2.37 -3.79
N GLU A 257 -18.05 -3.41 -4.35
CA GLU A 257 -17.52 -4.79 -4.32
C GLU A 257 -16.23 -4.98 -5.14
N ASP A 258 -15.91 -4.04 -6.03
CA ASP A 258 -14.66 -4.05 -6.81
C ASP A 258 -13.47 -3.49 -6.02
N SER A 259 -13.71 -2.86 -4.88
CA SER A 259 -12.68 -2.30 -4.01
C SER A 259 -11.63 -3.36 -3.62
N PRO A 260 -10.32 -3.08 -3.79
CA PRO A 260 -9.26 -3.97 -3.33
C PRO A 260 -9.33 -4.24 -1.82
N ASP A 261 -9.78 -3.27 -1.02
CA ASP A 261 -9.99 -3.45 0.43
C ASP A 261 -11.01 -4.57 0.72
N ILE A 262 -12.10 -4.65 -0.04
CA ILE A 262 -13.15 -5.65 0.12
C ILE A 262 -12.71 -7.00 -0.46
N LYS A 263 -12.08 -7.01 -1.63
CA LYS A 263 -11.56 -8.23 -2.26
C LYS A 263 -10.50 -8.92 -1.39
N GLU A 264 -9.61 -8.14 -0.76
CA GLU A 264 -8.64 -8.65 0.22
C GLU A 264 -9.36 -9.39 1.35
N LYS A 265 -10.33 -8.76 2.02
CA LYS A 265 -11.05 -9.35 3.15
C LYS A 265 -11.90 -10.55 2.75
N LYS A 266 -12.48 -10.52 1.56
CA LYS A 266 -13.22 -11.66 0.99
C LYS A 266 -12.31 -12.86 0.76
N GLY A 267 -11.13 -12.67 0.18
CA GLY A 267 -10.15 -13.73 0.00
C GLY A 267 -9.69 -14.33 1.33
N LEU A 268 -9.47 -13.50 2.35
CA LEU A 268 -9.12 -13.96 3.70
C LEU A 268 -10.25 -14.76 4.35
N LEU A 269 -11.51 -14.35 4.22
CA LEU A 269 -12.67 -15.09 4.71
C LEU A 269 -12.77 -16.47 4.05
N GLU A 270 -12.62 -16.55 2.72
CA GLU A 270 -12.62 -17.82 1.98
C GLU A 270 -11.46 -18.73 2.44
N ALA A 271 -10.27 -18.18 2.70
CA ALA A 271 -9.15 -18.92 3.25
C ALA A 271 -9.45 -19.49 4.65
N LYS A 272 -10.05 -18.68 5.53
CA LYS A 272 -10.45 -19.10 6.89
C LYS A 272 -11.53 -20.19 6.84
N ASP A 273 -12.49 -20.12 5.93
CA ASP A 273 -13.50 -21.18 5.74
C ASP A 273 -12.86 -22.51 5.30
N LEU A 274 -11.89 -22.47 4.38
CA LEU A 274 -11.15 -23.67 3.98
C LEU A 274 -10.32 -24.26 5.12
N LYS A 275 -9.73 -23.42 5.98
CA LYS A 275 -9.03 -23.89 7.19
C LYS A 275 -9.99 -24.51 8.21
N TYR A 276 -11.19 -23.94 8.37
CA TYR A 276 -12.25 -24.55 9.17
C TYR A 276 -12.67 -25.91 8.63
N GLN A 277 -12.86 -26.05 7.31
CA GLN A 277 -13.15 -27.33 6.67
C GLN A 277 -12.02 -28.34 6.89
N LYS A 278 -10.75 -27.93 6.77
CA LYS A 278 -9.60 -28.78 7.08
C LYS A 278 -9.61 -29.25 8.54
N ALA A 279 -9.89 -28.36 9.50
CA ALA A 279 -9.93 -28.71 10.92
C ALA A 279 -10.98 -29.80 11.22
N ARG A 280 -12.08 -29.87 10.47
CA ARG A 280 -13.07 -30.94 10.54
C ARG A 280 -12.50 -32.30 10.10
N LEU A 281 -11.52 -32.32 9.17
CA LEU A 281 -10.86 -33.54 8.74
C LEU A 281 -9.80 -34.04 9.74
N GLU A 282 -9.43 -33.25 10.76
CA GLU A 282 -8.50 -33.67 11.81
C GLU A 282 -9.07 -34.75 12.75
N TYR A 283 -10.36 -35.09 12.64
CA TYR A 283 -10.94 -36.26 13.27
C TYR A 283 -10.51 -37.59 12.62
N TYR A 284 -10.02 -37.53 11.38
CA TYR A 284 -9.58 -38.72 10.66
C TYR A 284 -8.07 -38.92 10.82
N PRO A 285 -7.63 -40.18 11.05
CA PRO A 285 -6.23 -40.50 11.28
C PRO A 285 -5.39 -40.31 10.02
N ASP A 286 -4.17 -39.82 10.20
CA ASP A 286 -3.16 -39.88 9.16
C ASP A 286 -2.51 -41.26 9.15
N ILE A 287 -2.04 -41.72 7.98
CA ILE A 287 -1.46 -43.02 7.75
C ILE A 287 0.04 -42.86 7.51
N THR A 288 0.86 -43.54 8.32
CA THR A 288 2.31 -43.61 8.07
C THR A 288 2.67 -45.04 7.67
N LEU A 289 3.30 -45.16 6.52
CA LEU A 289 3.84 -46.42 6.02
C LEU A 289 5.34 -46.43 6.29
N THR A 290 5.83 -47.51 6.97
CA THR A 290 7.24 -47.67 7.31
C THR A 290 7.76 -48.99 6.81
N GLY A 291 8.77 -48.96 5.94
CA GLY A 291 9.54 -50.12 5.52
C GLY A 291 10.83 -50.20 6.36
N THR A 292 11.15 -51.36 6.92
CA THR A 292 12.33 -51.60 7.74
C THR A 292 13.14 -52.78 7.22
N ILE A 293 14.44 -52.61 7.10
CA ILE A 293 15.40 -53.68 6.88
C ILE A 293 16.23 -53.82 8.11
N SER A 294 16.32 -55.06 8.65
CA SER A 294 17.10 -55.41 9.80
C SER A 294 18.24 -56.31 9.38
N LEU A 295 19.44 -55.82 9.56
CA LEU A 295 20.67 -56.52 9.19
C LEU A 295 21.20 -57.27 10.38
N LYS A 296 21.35 -58.59 10.20
CA LYS A 296 21.88 -59.50 11.21
C LYS A 296 23.25 -60.03 10.82
N PRO A 297 24.11 -60.38 11.76
CA PRO A 297 25.37 -61.03 11.49
C PRO A 297 25.15 -62.54 11.18
N ASP A 298 26.09 -63.17 10.42
CA ASP A 298 26.10 -64.60 10.23
C ASP A 298 26.17 -65.30 11.62
N PRO A 299 25.39 -66.41 11.85
CA PRO A 299 24.63 -67.20 10.89
C PRO A 299 23.14 -66.77 10.75
N TYR A 300 22.75 -65.58 11.23
CA TYR A 300 21.35 -65.15 11.26
C TYR A 300 20.97 -64.51 9.94
N GLU A 301 19.74 -64.73 9.43
CA GLU A 301 19.20 -64.12 8.24
C GLU A 301 18.75 -62.70 8.48
N ASP A 302 18.96 -61.84 7.47
CA ASP A 302 18.42 -60.46 7.43
C ASP A 302 16.89 -60.54 7.41
N MET A 303 16.25 -59.51 8.01
CA MET A 303 14.79 -59.41 8.11
C MET A 303 14.29 -58.13 7.45
N TRP A 304 13.11 -58.18 6.88
CA TRP A 304 12.39 -57.02 6.46
C TRP A 304 11.02 -56.94 7.14
N GLY A 305 10.50 -55.75 7.29
CA GLY A 305 9.18 -55.52 7.85
C GLY A 305 8.48 -54.32 7.18
N LEU A 306 7.17 -54.41 7.10
CA LEU A 306 6.31 -53.36 6.67
C LEU A 306 5.34 -53.05 7.81
N THR A 307 5.33 -51.77 8.25
CA THR A 307 4.48 -51.31 9.34
C THR A 307 3.57 -50.19 8.89
N VAL A 308 2.29 -50.28 9.23
CA VAL A 308 1.29 -49.23 9.04
C VAL A 308 1.00 -48.65 10.42
N THR A 309 1.24 -47.32 10.57
CA THR A 309 0.95 -46.57 11.80
C THR A 309 -0.20 -45.63 11.54
N LEU A 310 -1.20 -45.64 12.42
CA LEU A 310 -2.35 -44.74 12.42
C LEU A 310 -2.33 -43.81 13.60
N ASN A 311 -2.46 -42.53 13.35
CA ASN A 311 -2.59 -41.51 14.40
C ASN A 311 -4.05 -41.38 14.85
N ILE A 312 -4.50 -42.12 15.86
CA ILE A 312 -5.90 -42.14 16.30
C ILE A 312 -6.17 -40.96 17.28
N PRO A 313 -7.12 -40.08 17.00
CA PRO A 313 -7.42 -38.87 17.82
C PRO A 313 -8.27 -39.25 19.07
N LEU A 314 -7.70 -39.86 20.05
CA LEU A 314 -8.38 -40.28 21.29
C LEU A 314 -8.87 -39.08 22.13
N PHE A 315 -8.12 -37.98 22.14
CA PHE A 315 -8.44 -36.75 22.89
C PHE A 315 -9.28 -35.76 22.10
N TYR A 316 -10.19 -36.24 21.22
CA TYR A 316 -10.93 -35.41 20.28
C TYR A 316 -11.74 -34.30 20.96
N ARG A 317 -12.23 -34.48 22.19
CA ARG A 317 -13.02 -33.48 22.91
C ARG A 317 -12.21 -32.26 23.28
N SER A 318 -10.97 -32.45 23.74
CA SER A 318 -10.09 -31.35 24.21
C SER A 318 -9.17 -30.81 23.12
N LYS A 319 -8.95 -31.55 22.01
CA LYS A 319 -8.05 -31.15 20.92
C LYS A 319 -8.82 -30.80 19.63
N GLN A 320 -9.35 -31.80 18.94
CA GLN A 320 -9.96 -31.60 17.62
C GLN A 320 -11.23 -30.72 17.67
N ARG A 321 -12.09 -30.98 18.68
CA ARG A 321 -13.29 -30.16 18.87
C ARG A 321 -12.93 -28.69 19.17
N MET A 322 -11.93 -28.46 20.03
CA MET A 322 -11.52 -27.09 20.37
C MET A 322 -10.89 -26.40 19.17
N ALA A 323 -10.08 -27.12 18.36
CA ALA A 323 -9.52 -26.59 17.13
C ALA A 323 -10.62 -26.20 16.10
N ILE A 324 -11.71 -26.97 16.01
CA ILE A 324 -12.84 -26.62 15.13
C ILE A 324 -13.55 -25.34 15.64
N LEU A 325 -13.78 -25.23 16.95
CA LEU A 325 -14.40 -24.04 17.54
C LEU A 325 -13.52 -22.80 17.35
N GLU A 326 -12.20 -22.96 17.54
CA GLU A 326 -11.20 -21.91 17.26
C GLU A 326 -11.32 -21.42 15.80
N ARG A 327 -11.27 -22.35 14.83
CA ARG A 327 -11.37 -21.99 13.40
C ARG A 327 -12.73 -21.42 13.02
N SER A 328 -13.81 -21.85 13.70
CA SER A 328 -15.13 -21.24 13.52
C SER A 328 -15.14 -19.77 13.98
N SER A 329 -14.56 -19.49 15.17
CA SER A 329 -14.47 -18.13 15.67
C SER A 329 -13.58 -17.22 14.79
N GLU A 330 -12.46 -17.76 14.28
CA GLU A 330 -11.61 -17.03 13.32
C GLU A 330 -12.35 -16.72 12.00
N ARG A 331 -13.19 -17.64 11.52
CA ARG A 331 -14.03 -17.40 10.33
C ARG A 331 -15.08 -16.32 10.60
N ASP A 332 -15.73 -16.38 11.76
CA ASP A 332 -16.74 -15.39 12.16
C ASP A 332 -16.09 -14.01 12.35
N GLU A 333 -14.87 -13.93 12.90
CA GLU A 333 -14.06 -12.71 12.95
C GLU A 333 -13.84 -12.14 11.54
N ALA A 334 -13.35 -12.97 10.60
CA ALA A 334 -13.08 -12.54 9.23
C ALA A 334 -14.36 -12.09 8.49
N TYR A 335 -15.51 -12.70 8.80
CA TYR A 335 -16.80 -12.26 8.30
C TYR A 335 -17.16 -10.86 8.78
N HIS A 336 -17.03 -10.59 10.08
CA HIS A 336 -17.31 -9.27 10.64
C HIS A 336 -16.28 -8.21 10.18
N GLU A 337 -15.02 -8.58 9.96
CA GLU A 337 -14.04 -7.69 9.32
C GLU A 337 -14.45 -7.30 7.90
N LEU A 338 -14.95 -8.25 7.09
CA LEU A 338 -15.44 -7.98 5.75
C LEU A 338 -16.64 -7.02 5.77
N GLU A 339 -17.63 -7.28 6.63
CA GLU A 339 -18.82 -6.43 6.75
C GLU A 339 -18.46 -5.02 7.27
N GLY A 340 -17.57 -4.93 8.26
CA GLY A 340 -17.06 -3.65 8.75
C GLY A 340 -16.32 -2.86 7.66
N THR A 341 -15.51 -3.55 6.84
CA THR A 341 -14.79 -2.95 5.70
C THR A 341 -15.77 -2.43 4.64
N ARG A 342 -16.84 -3.18 4.32
CA ARG A 342 -17.90 -2.73 3.40
C ARG A 342 -18.54 -1.45 3.86
N GLN A 343 -18.92 -1.39 5.14
CA GLN A 343 -19.55 -0.20 5.72
C GLN A 343 -18.60 1.01 5.71
N MET A 344 -17.33 0.78 6.05
CA MET A 344 -16.30 1.83 6.05
C MET A 344 -16.08 2.38 4.62
N VAL A 345 -15.91 1.51 3.62
CA VAL A 345 -15.72 1.91 2.22
C VAL A 345 -16.94 2.67 1.71
N ALA A 346 -18.16 2.17 1.96
CA ALA A 346 -19.39 2.85 1.55
C ALA A 346 -19.52 4.24 2.18
N SER A 347 -19.27 4.36 3.49
CA SER A 347 -19.30 5.64 4.21
C SER A 347 -18.26 6.62 3.65
N ARG A 348 -17.03 6.15 3.40
CA ARG A 348 -15.96 6.99 2.87
C ARG A 348 -16.23 7.47 1.45
N ILE A 349 -16.84 6.65 0.60
CA ILE A 349 -17.28 7.05 -0.75
C ILE A 349 -18.29 8.18 -0.66
N LEU A 350 -19.31 8.07 0.23
CA LEU A 350 -20.31 9.13 0.42
C LEU A 350 -19.70 10.44 0.94
N ASP A 351 -18.76 10.35 1.87
CA ASP A 351 -18.01 11.50 2.38
C ASP A 351 -17.26 12.21 1.26
N LEU A 352 -16.48 11.46 0.46
CA LEU A 352 -15.72 12.01 -0.66
C LEU A 352 -16.63 12.64 -1.73
N LEU A 353 -17.77 12.03 -2.04
CA LEU A 353 -18.74 12.61 -2.96
C LEU A 353 -19.30 13.95 -2.46
N SER A 354 -19.57 14.04 -1.15
CA SER A 354 -20.01 15.28 -0.53
C SER A 354 -18.93 16.36 -0.59
N MET A 355 -17.66 15.99 -0.36
CA MET A 355 -16.51 16.91 -0.49
C MET A 355 -16.33 17.40 -1.93
N ILE A 356 -16.41 16.50 -2.92
CA ILE A 356 -16.29 16.86 -4.34
C ILE A 356 -17.39 17.87 -4.72
N LYS A 357 -18.64 17.57 -4.36
CA LYS A 357 -19.79 18.43 -4.66
C LYS A 357 -19.64 19.81 -4.00
N ALA A 358 -19.30 19.86 -2.73
CA ALA A 358 -19.08 21.11 -2.00
C ALA A 358 -17.94 21.93 -2.60
N SER A 359 -16.83 21.30 -2.97
CA SER A 359 -15.71 21.97 -3.64
C SER A 359 -16.12 22.54 -5.01
N GLU A 360 -16.92 21.82 -5.82
CA GLU A 360 -17.42 22.31 -7.12
C GLU A 360 -18.34 23.53 -6.95
N GLU A 361 -19.26 23.50 -6.01
CA GLU A 361 -20.15 24.62 -5.71
C GLU A 361 -19.36 25.85 -5.22
N LEU A 362 -18.37 25.66 -4.35
CA LEU A 362 -17.51 26.70 -3.86
C LEU A 362 -16.61 27.28 -4.97
N MET A 363 -16.03 26.45 -5.82
CA MET A 363 -15.24 26.91 -6.97
C MET A 363 -16.07 27.82 -7.88
N GLU A 364 -17.30 27.43 -8.16
CA GLU A 364 -18.21 28.23 -8.99
C GLU A 364 -18.54 29.58 -8.30
N LEU A 365 -18.83 29.55 -7.00
CA LEU A 365 -19.13 30.73 -6.22
C LEU A 365 -17.94 31.72 -6.16
N TYR A 366 -16.72 31.22 -5.92
CA TYR A 366 -15.52 32.06 -5.92
C TYR A 366 -15.28 32.65 -7.32
N LYS A 367 -15.29 31.84 -8.37
CA LYS A 367 -14.96 32.25 -9.72
C LYS A 367 -15.97 33.25 -10.30
N LYS A 368 -17.27 33.02 -10.08
CA LYS A 368 -18.35 33.82 -10.72
C LYS A 368 -18.81 34.99 -9.86
N THR A 369 -18.62 34.92 -8.55
CA THR A 369 -19.21 35.94 -7.64
C THR A 369 -18.17 36.69 -6.81
N PHE A 370 -17.42 36.00 -5.95
CA PHE A 370 -16.54 36.66 -5.00
C PHE A 370 -15.38 37.39 -5.64
N ILE A 371 -14.64 36.73 -6.54
CA ILE A 371 -13.47 37.31 -7.19
C ILE A 371 -13.84 38.56 -8.01
N PRO A 372 -14.83 38.53 -8.95
CA PRO A 372 -15.19 39.70 -9.73
C PRO A 372 -15.68 40.89 -8.86
N LYS A 373 -16.44 40.61 -7.80
CA LYS A 373 -16.90 41.67 -6.89
C LYS A 373 -15.79 42.27 -6.06
N ALA A 374 -14.83 41.43 -5.62
CA ALA A 374 -13.68 41.92 -4.88
C ALA A 374 -12.73 42.75 -5.77
N GLU A 375 -12.57 42.39 -7.05
CA GLU A 375 -11.81 43.17 -8.03
C GLU A 375 -12.42 44.57 -8.22
N GLN A 376 -13.73 44.64 -8.42
CA GLN A 376 -14.47 45.91 -8.53
C GLN A 376 -14.33 46.75 -7.26
N SER A 377 -14.44 46.13 -6.07
CA SER A 377 -14.29 46.80 -4.80
C SER A 377 -12.89 47.37 -4.59
N LEU A 378 -11.85 46.58 -4.91
CA LEU A 378 -10.47 47.01 -4.83
C LEU A 378 -10.18 48.23 -5.72
N GLU A 379 -10.61 48.19 -6.97
CA GLU A 379 -10.43 49.29 -7.92
C GLU A 379 -11.12 50.56 -7.46
N ALA A 380 -12.37 50.50 -6.96
CA ALA A 380 -13.13 51.57 -6.40
C ALA A 380 -12.43 52.17 -5.15
N ASN A 381 -11.92 51.31 -4.27
CA ASN A 381 -11.21 51.72 -3.07
C ASN A 381 -9.87 52.42 -3.38
N ILE A 382 -9.08 51.89 -4.33
CA ILE A 382 -7.83 52.54 -4.76
C ILE A 382 -8.12 53.94 -5.31
N SER A 383 -9.15 54.09 -6.15
CA SER A 383 -9.54 55.35 -6.74
C SER A 383 -10.01 56.36 -5.67
N SER A 384 -10.79 55.89 -4.68
CA SER A 384 -11.28 56.70 -3.58
C SER A 384 -10.15 57.13 -2.62
N TYR A 385 -9.20 56.26 -2.38
CA TYR A 385 -8.01 56.56 -1.57
C TYR A 385 -7.11 57.61 -2.24
N ARG A 386 -6.89 57.48 -3.58
CA ARG A 386 -6.15 58.50 -4.33
C ARG A 386 -6.80 59.87 -4.25
N ALA A 387 -8.15 59.92 -4.26
CA ALA A 387 -8.92 61.16 -4.10
C ALA A 387 -9.00 61.65 -2.62
N GLY A 388 -8.43 60.95 -1.65
CA GLY A 388 -8.47 61.33 -0.26
C GLY A 388 -9.81 61.13 0.43
N ARG A 389 -10.70 60.28 -0.11
CA ARG A 389 -12.07 60.08 0.40
C ARG A 389 -12.18 58.94 1.40
N ILE A 390 -11.22 58.04 1.43
CA ILE A 390 -11.16 56.92 2.34
C ILE A 390 -9.76 56.71 2.91
N GLU A 391 -9.65 55.95 4.00
CA GLU A 391 -8.40 55.58 4.64
C GLU A 391 -7.72 54.41 3.95
N LEU A 392 -6.37 54.32 4.07
CA LEU A 392 -5.57 53.24 3.49
C LEU A 392 -6.01 51.85 3.96
N VAL A 393 -6.44 51.71 5.21
CA VAL A 393 -6.88 50.44 5.78
C VAL A 393 -8.01 49.79 4.98
N GLN A 394 -8.88 50.59 4.33
CA GLN A 394 -9.97 50.08 3.50
C GLN A 394 -9.43 49.48 2.18
N VAL A 395 -8.40 50.06 1.58
CA VAL A 395 -7.71 49.52 0.41
C VAL A 395 -7.03 48.21 0.74
N ILE A 396 -6.29 48.15 1.85
CA ILE A 396 -5.59 46.96 2.34
C ILE A 396 -6.59 45.81 2.59
N LYS A 397 -7.73 46.08 3.23
CA LYS A 397 -8.80 45.08 3.45
C LYS A 397 -9.35 44.55 2.14
N ALA A 398 -9.66 45.42 1.18
CA ALA A 398 -10.18 45.02 -0.11
C ALA A 398 -9.16 44.16 -0.89
N LEU A 399 -7.88 44.53 -0.85
CA LEU A 399 -6.78 43.77 -1.45
C LEU A 399 -6.65 42.40 -0.82
N ASN A 400 -6.54 42.31 0.50
CA ASN A 400 -6.42 41.04 1.20
C ASN A 400 -7.64 40.15 0.91
N SER A 401 -8.87 40.68 0.93
CA SER A 401 -10.08 39.91 0.58
C SER A 401 -10.04 39.34 -0.85
N LEU A 402 -9.59 40.10 -1.83
CA LEU A 402 -9.46 39.63 -3.22
C LEU A 402 -8.47 38.47 -3.31
N LEU A 403 -7.31 38.60 -2.69
CA LEU A 403 -6.25 37.59 -2.74
C LEU A 403 -6.65 36.33 -1.98
N ASP A 404 -7.34 36.49 -0.83
CA ASP A 404 -7.90 35.36 -0.07
C ASP A 404 -8.93 34.59 -0.91
N TYR A 405 -9.82 35.28 -1.66
CA TYR A 405 -10.79 34.60 -2.53
C TYR A 405 -10.09 33.87 -3.69
N LYS A 406 -9.04 34.44 -4.29
CA LYS A 406 -8.21 33.77 -5.29
C LYS A 406 -7.52 32.52 -4.73
N LEU A 407 -6.97 32.62 -3.51
CA LEU A 407 -6.36 31.48 -2.81
C LEU A 407 -7.39 30.38 -2.51
N MET A 408 -8.56 30.78 -2.00
CA MET A 408 -9.64 29.82 -1.69
C MET A 408 -10.17 29.11 -2.93
N TYR A 409 -10.24 29.77 -4.10
CA TYR A 409 -10.57 29.12 -5.35
C TYR A 409 -9.58 27.98 -5.66
N TRP A 410 -8.29 28.26 -5.63
CA TRP A 410 -7.27 27.24 -5.92
C TRP A 410 -7.17 26.17 -4.85
N PHE A 411 -7.46 26.51 -3.61
CA PHE A 411 -7.62 25.53 -2.52
C PHE A 411 -8.75 24.54 -2.84
N GLN A 412 -9.93 25.02 -3.25
CA GLN A 412 -11.05 24.16 -3.62
C GLN A 412 -10.73 23.29 -4.84
N VAL A 413 -9.99 23.82 -5.83
CA VAL A 413 -9.49 23.03 -6.96
C VAL A 413 -8.62 21.88 -6.47
N ALA A 414 -7.67 22.13 -5.58
CA ALA A 414 -6.78 21.11 -5.04
C ALA A 414 -7.55 20.08 -4.19
N GLU A 415 -8.45 20.54 -3.29
CA GLU A 415 -9.26 19.65 -2.44
C GLU A 415 -10.15 18.71 -3.28
N ARG A 416 -10.79 19.25 -4.33
CA ARG A 416 -11.55 18.42 -5.25
C ARG A 416 -10.69 17.33 -5.91
N GLN A 417 -9.52 17.69 -6.39
CA GLN A 417 -8.62 16.72 -7.06
C GLN A 417 -8.10 15.67 -6.07
N LYS A 418 -7.80 16.04 -4.83
CA LYS A 418 -7.42 15.09 -3.78
C LYS A 418 -8.57 14.14 -3.46
N ALA A 419 -9.79 14.66 -3.33
CA ALA A 419 -10.97 13.81 -3.09
C ALA A 419 -11.24 12.84 -4.24
N LEU A 420 -11.04 13.26 -5.52
CA LEU A 420 -11.12 12.38 -6.68
C LEU A 420 -10.04 11.28 -6.63
N ALA A 421 -8.79 11.62 -6.27
CA ALA A 421 -7.72 10.65 -6.13
C ALA A 421 -8.03 9.60 -5.04
N SER A 422 -8.58 10.03 -3.90
CA SER A 422 -9.00 9.12 -2.82
C SER A 422 -10.19 8.24 -3.25
N LEU A 423 -11.11 8.77 -4.04
CA LEU A 423 -12.22 7.99 -4.58
C LEU A 423 -11.74 6.90 -5.54
N GLU A 424 -10.83 7.22 -6.47
CA GLU A 424 -10.21 6.24 -7.39
C GLU A 424 -9.49 5.11 -6.66
N ARG A 425 -8.80 5.41 -5.56
CA ARG A 425 -8.15 4.40 -4.72
C ARG A 425 -9.17 3.46 -4.11
N LEU A 426 -10.29 3.97 -3.58
CA LEU A 426 -11.32 3.16 -2.93
C LEU A 426 -12.04 2.24 -3.92
N ILE A 427 -12.35 2.72 -5.13
CA ILE A 427 -13.02 1.93 -6.17
C ILE A 427 -12.09 1.01 -6.96
N GLY A 428 -10.77 1.16 -6.78
CA GLY A 428 -9.76 0.32 -7.43
C GLY A 428 -9.50 0.60 -8.91
N ARG A 429 -10.08 1.68 -9.48
CA ARG A 429 -9.95 2.03 -10.91
C ARG A 429 -10.06 3.54 -11.14
N PRO A 430 -9.54 4.06 -12.29
CA PRO A 430 -9.69 5.47 -12.66
C PRO A 430 -11.16 5.82 -12.91
N LEU A 431 -11.56 7.04 -12.52
CA LEU A 431 -12.94 7.53 -12.71
C LEU A 431 -13.33 7.69 -14.20
N SER A 432 -12.35 7.90 -15.09
CA SER A 432 -12.58 7.94 -16.54
C SER A 432 -13.23 6.65 -17.07
N SER A 433 -12.90 5.51 -16.50
CA SER A 433 -13.45 4.21 -16.90
C SER A 433 -14.92 4.01 -16.48
N LEU A 434 -15.45 4.79 -15.53
CA LEU A 434 -16.86 4.73 -15.13
C LEU A 434 -17.81 5.35 -16.17
N ASN A 435 -17.30 6.28 -16.99
CA ASN A 435 -18.08 6.96 -18.03
C ASN A 435 -18.08 6.21 -19.38
N GLU A 436 -17.13 5.30 -19.60
CA GLU A 436 -17.04 4.52 -20.84
C GLU A 436 -18.04 3.34 -20.92
N GLY A 437 -18.54 2.87 -19.78
CA GLY A 437 -19.53 1.78 -19.71
C GLY A 437 -20.96 2.15 -20.11
N ASN A 438 -21.22 3.41 -20.47
CA ASN A 438 -22.56 3.93 -20.82
C ASN A 438 -22.66 4.43 -22.27
N ARG A 439 -21.73 4.06 -23.16
CA ARG A 439 -21.81 4.31 -24.60
C ARG A 439 -22.14 3.06 -25.40
#